data_509fb8419e304afa12d5aaf6d5d2888d
#
_entry.id   509fb8419e304afa12d5aaf6d5d2888d
#
_cell.length_a   1.000
_cell.length_b   1.000
_cell.length_c   1.000
_cell.angle_alpha   90.00
_cell.angle_beta   90.00
_cell.angle_gamma   90.00
#
_symmetry.space_group_name_H-M   'P 1'
#
loop_
_entity.id
_entity.type
_entity.pdbx_description
1 polymer ?
#
loop_
_entity_poly.entity_id
_entity_poly.type
_entity_poly.pdbx_seq_one_letter_code
_entity_poly.pdbx_strand_id
1 'polypeptide(L)'
;MRKLSILLAFLTFALFAQEAPKPAEAAKPQEAAKPAEAKPAEAKPAEAKPQPPPPPVVKEVIFDQNVPKEADSIRICSFNIRTRGDKAPNDWQTRIPRILNILDKYELDSIGVQELTTQQKNALMAKGTAYAAVGVGREPNKGGEHCCVIYRKDRFDCLEAGTFWLSKTPDVVGSYSWKTACRRICTWAKLKDKKTGKEFVHFNTHLDHKSEEARRNGAALIMSRMDDIAKGLPCFLTGDMNCRINTPSIQSFLAKMKNTKDVSETPHMGSFQTFHAYRYNPEKPSKGEIDFIFFNGDMRVLKHATINDHKGNEYPSDHFPVMAEIILK
;
A
#
# COMPACT_ATOMS: atom_id res chain seq x y z
N MET A 1 32.18 58.01 -23.29
CA MET A 1 33.59 57.98 -22.88
C MET A 1 33.64 58.10 -21.37
N ARG A 2 33.93 57.05 -20.68
CA ARG A 2 34.60 56.92 -19.34
C ARG A 2 34.71 55.48 -19.01
N LYS A 3 35.94 54.95 -19.09
CA LYS A 3 36.37 53.64 -18.71
C LYS A 3 36.42 53.57 -17.19
N LEU A 4 35.86 52.55 -16.59
CA LEU A 4 36.07 52.24 -15.17
C LEU A 4 36.80 50.90 -15.07
N SER A 5 38.06 51.00 -14.65
CA SER A 5 38.95 49.85 -14.39
C SER A 5 38.61 49.27 -13.02
N ILE A 6 38.37 47.96 -12.95
CA ILE A 6 38.23 47.24 -11.67
C ILE A 6 39.54 46.51 -11.39
N LEU A 7 40.12 46.88 -10.26
CA LEU A 7 41.37 46.37 -9.70
C LEU A 7 41.14 44.98 -9.06
N LEU A 8 41.89 43.97 -9.52
CA LEU A 8 41.85 42.63 -8.99
C LEU A 8 42.89 42.51 -7.86
N ALA A 9 42.48 42.35 -6.61
CA ALA A 9 43.34 42.08 -5.48
C ALA A 9 43.49 40.57 -5.29
N PHE A 10 44.70 40.03 -5.50
CA PHE A 10 45.05 38.67 -5.14
C PHE A 10 45.42 38.62 -3.66
N LEU A 11 44.65 37.84 -2.87
CA LEU A 11 45.02 37.46 -1.51
C LEU A 11 45.63 36.07 -1.56
N THR A 12 46.95 36.00 -1.32
CA THR A 12 47.70 34.74 -1.11
C THR A 12 47.47 34.24 0.32
N PHE A 13 46.83 33.09 0.48
CA PHE A 13 46.81 32.34 1.76
C PHE A 13 47.96 31.33 1.78
N ALA A 14 48.90 31.54 2.75
CA ALA A 14 49.94 30.59 3.05
C ALA A 14 49.38 29.36 3.75
N LEU A 15 49.65 28.17 3.19
CA LEU A 15 49.38 26.88 3.85
C LEU A 15 50.44 26.64 4.97
N PHE A 16 49.98 26.56 6.21
CA PHE A 16 50.73 25.92 7.28
C PHE A 16 50.32 24.42 7.28
N ALA A 17 51.30 23.58 6.89
CA ALA A 17 51.18 22.16 7.05
C ALA A 17 51.49 21.79 8.52
N GLN A 18 50.53 21.27 9.23
CA GLN A 18 50.68 20.70 10.55
C GLN A 18 50.88 19.17 10.40
N GLU A 19 52.04 18.68 10.78
CA GLU A 19 52.39 17.26 10.80
C GLU A 19 51.49 16.50 11.79
N ALA A 20 50.94 15.36 11.35
CA ALA A 20 50.21 14.43 12.18
C ALA A 20 51.15 13.58 13.06
N PRO A 21 50.82 13.28 14.32
CA PRO A 21 51.63 12.44 15.19
C PRO A 21 51.63 10.98 14.76
N LYS A 22 52.79 10.34 14.83
CA LYS A 22 53.02 8.90 14.59
C LYS A 22 52.16 8.04 15.51
N PRO A 23 51.63 6.88 15.02
CA PRO A 23 50.95 5.93 15.87
C PRO A 23 51.92 5.24 16.85
N ALA A 24 51.48 5.10 18.10
CA ALA A 24 52.19 4.37 19.14
C ALA A 24 52.20 2.86 18.84
N GLU A 25 53.35 2.25 19.08
CA GLU A 25 53.63 0.83 18.92
C GLU A 25 52.77 -0.01 19.87
N ALA A 26 52.02 -0.97 19.33
CA ALA A 26 51.11 -1.86 20.07
C ALA A 26 51.92 -2.89 20.88
N ALA A 27 51.75 -2.89 22.19
CA ALA A 27 52.28 -3.89 23.11
C ALA A 27 51.64 -5.27 22.83
N LYS A 28 52.50 -6.32 22.83
CA LYS A 28 52.08 -7.72 22.68
C LYS A 28 51.19 -8.16 23.84
N PRO A 29 50.14 -8.95 23.60
CA PRO A 29 49.29 -9.51 24.66
C PRO A 29 50.10 -10.58 25.45
N GLN A 30 50.04 -10.48 26.76
CA GLN A 30 50.43 -11.54 27.68
C GLN A 30 49.51 -12.74 27.60
N GLU A 31 50.07 -13.91 27.52
CA GLU A 31 49.39 -15.21 27.50
C GLU A 31 48.74 -15.47 28.86
N ALA A 32 47.37 -15.48 28.87
CA ALA A 32 46.58 -15.78 30.06
C ALA A 32 46.48 -17.30 30.24
N ALA A 33 46.76 -17.78 31.44
CA ALA A 33 46.70 -19.18 31.84
C ALA A 33 45.28 -19.78 31.63
N LYS A 34 45.24 -21.02 31.11
CA LYS A 34 44.05 -21.85 30.96
C LYS A 34 43.36 -22.09 32.32
N PRO A 35 42.05 -21.84 32.43
CA PRO A 35 41.25 -22.36 33.53
C PRO A 35 40.99 -23.87 33.37
N ALA A 36 41.02 -24.60 34.47
CA ALA A 36 40.77 -26.03 34.54
C ALA A 36 39.33 -26.38 34.06
N GLU A 37 39.23 -27.45 33.26
CA GLU A 37 37.97 -28.02 32.81
C GLU A 37 37.15 -28.55 33.98
N ALA A 38 36.01 -27.90 34.26
CA ALA A 38 34.96 -28.46 35.09
C ALA A 38 34.05 -29.37 34.21
N LYS A 39 33.85 -30.63 34.64
CA LYS A 39 32.94 -31.57 33.96
C LYS A 39 31.53 -30.98 33.91
N PRO A 40 30.81 -31.10 32.76
CA PRO A 40 29.41 -30.71 32.68
C PRO A 40 28.56 -31.61 33.55
N ALA A 41 27.74 -31.01 34.40
CA ALA A 41 26.66 -31.71 35.06
C ALA A 41 25.59 -32.08 34.02
N GLU A 42 25.16 -33.35 33.98
CA GLU A 42 24.05 -33.82 33.15
C GLU A 42 22.76 -33.07 33.54
N ALA A 43 22.33 -32.15 32.66
CA ALA A 43 21.00 -31.54 32.77
C ALA A 43 19.92 -32.53 32.32
N LYS A 44 18.98 -32.85 33.22
CA LYS A 44 17.78 -33.60 32.88
C LYS A 44 17.05 -32.88 31.72
N PRO A 45 16.49 -33.63 30.72
CA PRO A 45 15.69 -33.03 29.66
C PRO A 45 14.49 -32.32 30.28
N ALA A 46 14.36 -31.01 29.94
CA ALA A 46 13.16 -30.26 30.30
C ALA A 46 11.96 -30.86 29.54
N GLU A 47 10.91 -31.22 30.23
CA GLU A 47 9.64 -31.62 29.61
C GLU A 47 9.16 -30.54 28.69
N ALA A 48 9.04 -30.84 27.39
CA ALA A 48 8.48 -29.93 26.39
C ALA A 48 7.03 -29.63 26.76
N LYS A 49 6.73 -28.37 27.03
CA LYS A 49 5.32 -27.93 27.18
C LYS A 49 4.55 -28.29 25.93
N PRO A 50 3.33 -28.86 26.07
CA PRO A 50 2.51 -29.21 24.92
C PRO A 50 2.29 -27.97 24.05
N GLN A 51 2.60 -28.07 22.77
CA GLN A 51 2.31 -27.01 21.82
C GLN A 51 0.80 -26.82 21.73
N PRO A 52 0.32 -25.58 21.66
CA PRO A 52 -1.11 -25.35 21.44
C PRO A 52 -1.52 -26.01 20.11
N PRO A 53 -2.75 -26.55 20.05
CA PRO A 53 -3.24 -27.17 18.82
C PRO A 53 -3.14 -26.18 17.66
N PRO A 54 -2.82 -26.63 16.44
CA PRO A 54 -2.79 -25.76 15.28
C PRO A 54 -4.16 -25.08 15.13
N PRO A 55 -4.19 -23.79 14.73
CA PRO A 55 -5.46 -23.09 14.50
C PRO A 55 -6.29 -23.89 13.47
N PRO A 56 -7.63 -23.88 13.60
CA PRO A 56 -8.50 -24.58 12.68
C PRO A 56 -8.21 -24.13 11.25
N VAL A 57 -8.08 -25.08 10.32
CA VAL A 57 -7.93 -24.80 8.89
C VAL A 57 -9.24 -24.18 8.43
N VAL A 58 -9.30 -22.87 8.34
CA VAL A 58 -10.43 -22.15 7.76
C VAL A 58 -10.39 -22.42 6.26
N LYS A 59 -11.33 -23.22 5.75
CA LYS A 59 -11.46 -23.45 4.31
C LYS A 59 -11.82 -22.13 3.64
N GLU A 60 -11.10 -21.78 2.57
CA GLU A 60 -11.47 -20.63 1.73
C GLU A 60 -12.90 -20.84 1.20
N VAL A 61 -13.78 -19.89 1.47
CA VAL A 61 -15.11 -19.87 0.89
C VAL A 61 -15.00 -19.23 -0.47
N ILE A 62 -15.29 -19.97 -1.54
CA ILE A 62 -15.27 -19.42 -2.89
C ILE A 62 -16.28 -18.28 -2.96
N PHE A 63 -15.85 -17.13 -3.50
CA PHE A 63 -16.76 -16.02 -3.74
C PHE A 63 -17.79 -16.44 -4.79
N ASP A 64 -19.06 -16.53 -4.39
CA ASP A 64 -20.14 -16.80 -5.35
C ASP A 64 -20.38 -15.57 -6.22
N GLN A 65 -19.94 -15.65 -7.47
CA GLN A 65 -20.02 -14.61 -8.47
C GLN A 65 -21.47 -14.29 -8.88
N ASN A 66 -22.41 -15.19 -8.56
CA ASN A 66 -23.83 -15.05 -8.90
C ASN A 66 -24.63 -14.32 -7.82
N VAL A 67 -23.98 -13.92 -6.70
CA VAL A 67 -24.66 -13.12 -5.69
C VAL A 67 -24.89 -11.71 -6.25
N PRO A 68 -26.13 -11.30 -6.51
CA PRO A 68 -26.42 -9.99 -7.08
C PRO A 68 -25.94 -8.90 -6.13
N LYS A 69 -25.57 -7.77 -6.73
CA LYS A 69 -25.25 -6.56 -5.99
C LYS A 69 -26.54 -5.98 -5.41
N GLU A 70 -26.51 -5.68 -4.11
CA GLU A 70 -27.64 -5.06 -3.44
C GLU A 70 -27.99 -3.69 -4.04
N ALA A 71 -29.29 -3.40 -4.08
CA ALA A 71 -29.76 -2.09 -4.53
C ALA A 71 -29.13 -0.99 -3.64
N ASP A 72 -28.67 0.10 -4.27
CA ASP A 72 -28.00 1.24 -3.63
C ASP A 72 -26.65 0.94 -2.97
N SER A 73 -26.17 -0.31 -3.01
CA SER A 73 -24.81 -0.61 -2.57
C SER A 73 -23.76 -0.08 -3.54
N ILE A 74 -22.57 0.16 -3.02
CA ILE A 74 -21.37 0.45 -3.77
C ILE A 74 -20.31 -0.61 -3.48
N ARG A 75 -19.56 -1.02 -4.50
CA ARG A 75 -18.41 -1.93 -4.35
C ARG A 75 -17.13 -1.14 -4.41
N ILE A 76 -16.48 -1.03 -3.24
CA ILE A 76 -15.16 -0.43 -3.08
C ILE A 76 -14.11 -1.52 -3.23
N CYS A 77 -13.00 -1.23 -3.92
CA CYS A 77 -11.93 -2.20 -4.13
C CYS A 77 -10.55 -1.59 -3.88
N SER A 78 -9.63 -2.38 -3.33
CA SER A 78 -8.18 -2.12 -3.33
C SER A 78 -7.52 -3.09 -4.29
N PHE A 79 -6.74 -2.60 -5.26
CA PHE A 79 -6.12 -3.44 -6.25
C PHE A 79 -4.72 -2.96 -6.64
N ASN A 80 -3.69 -3.58 -6.10
CA ASN A 80 -2.35 -3.43 -6.65
C ASN A 80 -2.30 -4.18 -8.00
N ILE A 81 -2.20 -3.45 -9.10
CA ILE A 81 -2.25 -4.02 -10.44
C ILE A 81 -0.88 -4.37 -11.01
N ARG A 82 0.16 -4.27 -10.22
CA ARG A 82 1.55 -4.50 -10.61
C ARG A 82 2.04 -3.61 -11.76
N THR A 83 3.22 -3.08 -11.65
CA THR A 83 3.88 -2.33 -12.72
C THR A 83 4.07 -3.20 -13.98
N ARG A 84 4.40 -2.55 -15.09
CA ARG A 84 4.85 -3.24 -16.30
C ARG A 84 6.27 -3.75 -16.10
N GLY A 85 6.63 -4.83 -16.71
CA GLY A 85 8.00 -5.38 -16.70
C GLY A 85 8.04 -6.87 -16.47
N ASP A 86 6.91 -7.46 -16.10
CA ASP A 86 6.77 -8.91 -16.03
C ASP A 86 6.76 -9.52 -17.44
N LYS A 87 7.11 -10.81 -17.51
CA LYS A 87 7.14 -11.58 -18.74
C LYS A 87 5.84 -12.39 -18.90
N ALA A 88 5.58 -12.86 -20.11
CA ALA A 88 4.48 -13.78 -20.38
C ALA A 88 4.51 -14.97 -19.39
N PRO A 89 3.33 -15.47 -18.97
CA PRO A 89 1.99 -15.09 -19.38
C PRO A 89 1.39 -13.88 -18.62
N ASN A 90 2.18 -13.19 -17.79
CA ASN A 90 1.73 -12.11 -16.89
C ASN A 90 2.33 -10.74 -17.26
N ASP A 91 2.74 -10.55 -18.52
CA ASP A 91 3.13 -9.23 -19.01
C ASP A 91 1.93 -8.26 -19.04
N TRP A 92 2.21 -6.96 -19.07
CA TRP A 92 1.19 -5.94 -18.98
C TRP A 92 0.07 -6.08 -20.04
N GLN A 93 0.40 -6.39 -21.28
CA GLN A 93 -0.59 -6.45 -22.36
C GLN A 93 -1.58 -7.59 -22.16
N THR A 94 -1.11 -8.73 -21.65
CA THR A 94 -1.95 -9.90 -21.35
C THR A 94 -2.77 -9.69 -20.06
N ARG A 95 -2.30 -8.85 -19.11
CA ARG A 95 -3.02 -8.56 -17.87
C ARG A 95 -4.16 -7.55 -18.03
N ILE A 96 -4.06 -6.57 -18.96
CA ILE A 96 -5.11 -5.56 -19.19
C ILE A 96 -6.52 -6.18 -19.31
N PRO A 97 -6.78 -7.12 -20.25
CA PRO A 97 -8.11 -7.69 -20.38
C PRO A 97 -8.57 -8.44 -19.12
N ARG A 98 -7.66 -9.07 -18.39
CA ARG A 98 -7.98 -9.76 -17.13
C ARG A 98 -8.37 -8.77 -16.04
N ILE A 99 -7.67 -7.64 -15.94
CA ILE A 99 -8.00 -6.56 -15.00
C ILE A 99 -9.39 -5.98 -15.34
N LEU A 100 -9.64 -5.63 -16.60
CA LEU A 100 -10.94 -5.09 -17.02
C LEU A 100 -12.07 -6.09 -16.77
N ASN A 101 -11.84 -7.37 -17.04
CA ASN A 101 -12.82 -8.41 -16.75
C ASN A 101 -13.18 -8.47 -15.25
N ILE A 102 -12.21 -8.28 -14.35
CA ILE A 102 -12.48 -8.20 -12.91
C ILE A 102 -13.34 -6.97 -12.59
N LEU A 103 -12.99 -5.80 -13.14
CA LEU A 103 -13.76 -4.57 -12.88
C LEU A 103 -15.24 -4.74 -13.29
N ASP A 104 -15.47 -5.32 -14.45
CA ASP A 104 -16.80 -5.48 -15.03
C ASP A 104 -17.56 -6.65 -14.37
N LYS A 105 -16.93 -7.82 -14.25
CA LYS A 105 -17.54 -9.03 -13.66
C LYS A 105 -18.02 -8.81 -12.22
N TYR A 106 -17.23 -8.10 -11.44
CA TYR A 106 -17.57 -7.80 -10.05
C TYR A 106 -18.24 -6.45 -9.87
N GLU A 107 -18.63 -5.77 -10.96
CA GLU A 107 -19.31 -4.47 -10.93
C GLU A 107 -18.67 -3.50 -9.94
N LEU A 108 -17.32 -3.37 -9.98
CA LEU A 108 -16.57 -2.53 -9.07
C LEU A 108 -16.86 -1.05 -9.35
N ASP A 109 -17.23 -0.30 -8.33
CA ASP A 109 -17.69 1.08 -8.50
C ASP A 109 -16.59 2.11 -8.27
N SER A 110 -15.79 1.93 -7.20
CA SER A 110 -14.65 2.81 -6.88
C SER A 110 -13.46 1.99 -6.42
N ILE A 111 -12.34 2.15 -7.11
CA ILE A 111 -11.17 1.27 -6.99
C ILE A 111 -9.94 2.11 -6.66
N GLY A 112 -9.30 1.84 -5.52
CA GLY A 112 -7.95 2.30 -5.23
C GLY A 112 -6.94 1.40 -5.93
N VAL A 113 -6.20 1.95 -6.89
CA VAL A 113 -5.23 1.19 -7.68
C VAL A 113 -3.81 1.60 -7.32
N GLN A 114 -2.92 0.64 -7.09
CA GLN A 114 -1.52 0.86 -6.77
C GLN A 114 -0.61 0.33 -7.89
N GLU A 115 0.63 0.78 -7.93
CA GLU A 115 1.67 0.47 -8.93
C GLU A 115 1.35 0.84 -10.39
N LEU A 116 0.34 1.66 -10.61
CA LEU A 116 -0.09 2.07 -11.94
C LEU A 116 0.87 3.12 -12.53
N THR A 117 1.66 2.79 -13.54
CA THR A 117 2.47 3.79 -14.26
C THR A 117 1.59 4.67 -15.17
N THR A 118 2.08 5.85 -15.56
CA THR A 118 1.35 6.75 -16.48
C THR A 118 0.93 6.04 -17.76
N GLN A 119 1.81 5.23 -18.33
CA GLN A 119 1.50 4.49 -19.55
C GLN A 119 0.44 3.41 -19.35
N GLN A 120 0.50 2.69 -18.21
CA GLN A 120 -0.51 1.71 -17.85
C GLN A 120 -1.87 2.38 -17.59
N LYS A 121 -1.88 3.52 -16.89
CA LYS A 121 -3.09 4.32 -16.67
C LYS A 121 -3.75 4.70 -17.99
N ASN A 122 -2.99 5.25 -18.92
CA ASN A 122 -3.52 5.65 -20.21
C ASN A 122 -4.07 4.45 -20.99
N ALA A 123 -3.35 3.32 -21.03
CA ALA A 123 -3.80 2.11 -21.71
C ALA A 123 -5.07 1.50 -21.07
N LEU A 124 -5.16 1.52 -19.74
CA LEU A 124 -6.32 1.01 -19.01
C LEU A 124 -7.56 1.89 -19.25
N MET A 125 -7.41 3.21 -19.16
CA MET A 125 -8.52 4.16 -19.37
C MET A 125 -8.97 4.22 -20.82
N ALA A 126 -8.08 4.00 -21.80
CA ALA A 126 -8.45 3.91 -23.21
C ALA A 126 -9.35 2.70 -23.52
N LYS A 127 -9.20 1.59 -22.79
CA LYS A 127 -10.01 0.39 -22.93
C LYS A 127 -11.20 0.34 -21.95
N GLY A 128 -11.00 0.78 -20.74
CA GLY A 128 -12.02 0.85 -19.70
C GLY A 128 -12.84 2.14 -19.76
N THR A 129 -13.56 2.40 -20.84
CA THR A 129 -14.24 3.67 -21.11
C THR A 129 -15.36 4.03 -20.14
N ALA A 130 -15.90 3.07 -19.39
CA ALA A 130 -16.89 3.31 -18.33
C ALA A 130 -16.30 4.00 -17.09
N TYR A 131 -14.97 4.01 -16.96
CA TYR A 131 -14.26 4.51 -15.79
C TYR A 131 -13.55 5.84 -16.05
N ALA A 132 -13.31 6.58 -14.96
CA ALA A 132 -12.40 7.71 -14.91
C ALA A 132 -11.37 7.47 -13.79
N ALA A 133 -10.21 8.12 -13.88
CA ALA A 133 -9.15 8.01 -12.91
C ALA A 133 -8.63 9.37 -12.48
N VAL A 134 -8.43 9.55 -11.17
CA VAL A 134 -7.77 10.72 -10.59
C VAL A 134 -6.49 10.31 -9.89
N GLY A 135 -5.56 11.25 -9.76
CA GLY A 135 -4.26 11.05 -9.14
C GLY A 135 -3.10 11.26 -10.10
N VAL A 136 -1.96 11.59 -9.52
CA VAL A 136 -0.69 11.83 -10.23
C VAL A 136 0.36 10.81 -9.80
N GLY A 137 1.44 10.69 -10.55
CA GLY A 137 2.56 9.82 -10.19
C GLY A 137 3.42 10.43 -9.08
N ARG A 138 4.12 9.58 -8.37
CA ARG A 138 4.86 9.92 -7.15
C ARG A 138 6.16 10.71 -7.37
N GLU A 139 6.69 10.75 -8.61
CA GLU A 139 7.95 11.39 -8.90
C GLU A 139 7.84 12.93 -9.04
N PRO A 140 8.95 13.70 -8.97
CA PRO A 140 8.92 15.17 -9.05
C PRO A 140 8.23 15.72 -10.31
N ASN A 141 8.30 14.99 -11.42
CA ASN A 141 7.61 15.34 -12.68
C ASN A 141 6.15 14.83 -12.72
N LYS A 142 5.61 14.38 -11.59
CA LYS A 142 4.29 13.70 -11.48
C LYS A 142 4.15 12.43 -12.32
N GLY A 143 5.26 11.85 -12.76
CA GLY A 143 5.34 10.54 -13.39
C GLY A 143 5.59 9.41 -12.39
N GLY A 144 6.09 8.27 -12.90
CA GLY A 144 6.34 7.08 -12.10
C GLY A 144 5.06 6.30 -11.75
N GLU A 145 5.05 5.67 -10.60
CA GLU A 145 3.89 4.93 -10.11
C GLU A 145 2.85 5.86 -9.47
N HIS A 146 1.60 5.58 -9.75
CA HIS A 146 0.43 6.28 -9.21
C HIS A 146 -0.26 5.40 -8.15
N CYS A 147 -0.94 6.06 -7.24
CA CYS A 147 -1.99 5.48 -6.40
C CYS A 147 -3.32 6.11 -6.83
N CYS A 148 -3.86 5.72 -7.98
CA CYS A 148 -5.09 6.31 -8.50
C CYS A 148 -6.32 5.88 -7.73
N VAL A 149 -7.34 6.76 -7.68
CA VAL A 149 -8.74 6.36 -7.48
C VAL A 149 -9.39 6.30 -8.85
N ILE A 150 -9.87 5.11 -9.21
CA ILE A 150 -10.63 4.85 -10.44
C ILE A 150 -12.09 4.67 -10.04
N TYR A 151 -13.02 5.27 -10.78
CA TYR A 151 -14.45 5.21 -10.45
C TYR A 151 -15.32 5.16 -11.70
N ARG A 152 -16.51 4.58 -11.58
CA ARG A 152 -17.51 4.51 -12.65
C ARG A 152 -18.11 5.89 -12.91
N LYS A 153 -18.00 6.38 -14.16
CA LYS A 153 -18.51 7.71 -14.58
C LYS A 153 -20.04 7.78 -14.60
N ASP A 154 -20.70 6.68 -14.89
CA ASP A 154 -22.16 6.59 -14.89
C ASP A 154 -22.74 6.62 -13.47
N ARG A 155 -21.97 6.18 -12.48
CA ARG A 155 -22.38 6.11 -11.08
C ARG A 155 -21.99 7.35 -10.27
N PHE A 156 -20.82 7.94 -10.51
CA PHE A 156 -20.29 9.01 -9.66
C PHE A 156 -19.94 10.29 -10.41
N ASP A 157 -20.17 11.41 -9.72
CA ASP A 157 -19.52 12.68 -10.01
C ASP A 157 -18.31 12.84 -9.07
N CYS A 158 -17.16 13.17 -9.63
CA CYS A 158 -15.99 13.53 -8.86
C CYS A 158 -16.03 15.05 -8.59
N LEU A 159 -16.33 15.41 -7.34
CA LEU A 159 -16.49 16.80 -6.93
C LEU A 159 -15.14 17.47 -6.70
N GLU A 160 -14.19 16.72 -6.12
CA GLU A 160 -12.86 17.20 -5.79
C GLU A 160 -11.88 16.03 -5.73
N ALA A 161 -10.62 16.25 -6.06
CA ALA A 161 -9.58 15.24 -5.95
C ALA A 161 -8.21 15.88 -5.71
N GLY A 162 -7.32 15.13 -5.07
CA GLY A 162 -5.97 15.58 -4.81
C GLY A 162 -5.00 14.42 -4.56
N THR A 163 -3.72 14.77 -4.51
CA THR A 163 -2.64 13.84 -4.15
C THR A 163 -1.65 14.57 -3.27
N PHE A 164 -1.23 13.97 -2.17
CA PHE A 164 -0.17 14.46 -1.31
C PHE A 164 0.91 13.40 -1.09
N TRP A 165 2.14 13.86 -0.79
CA TRP A 165 3.29 12.99 -0.59
C TRP A 165 3.41 12.57 0.86
N LEU A 166 3.74 11.31 1.10
CA LEU A 166 3.98 10.79 2.45
C LEU A 166 5.38 11.20 2.91
N SER A 167 5.49 12.45 3.36
CA SER A 167 6.73 13.09 3.80
C SER A 167 6.46 14.18 4.85
N LYS A 168 7.52 14.78 5.38
CA LYS A 168 7.43 15.95 6.27
C LYS A 168 6.91 17.20 5.55
N THR A 169 6.92 17.22 4.23
CA THR A 169 6.45 18.32 3.37
C THR A 169 5.44 17.77 2.35
N PRO A 170 4.23 17.38 2.78
CA PRO A 170 3.30 16.59 1.97
C PRO A 170 2.80 17.31 0.72
N ASP A 171 2.80 18.62 0.71
CA ASP A 171 2.34 19.43 -0.41
C ASP A 171 3.45 19.74 -1.43
N VAL A 172 4.70 19.34 -1.14
CA VAL A 172 5.83 19.49 -2.06
C VAL A 172 5.91 18.24 -2.96
N VAL A 173 5.68 18.46 -4.25
CA VAL A 173 5.70 17.42 -5.27
C VAL A 173 7.04 16.68 -5.29
N GLY A 174 6.99 15.35 -5.22
CA GLY A 174 8.17 14.51 -5.22
C GLY A 174 8.96 14.49 -3.90
N SER A 175 8.41 15.06 -2.83
CA SER A 175 9.06 15.02 -1.52
C SER A 175 9.12 13.59 -0.95
N TYR A 176 10.08 13.33 -0.09
CA TYR A 176 10.22 12.04 0.62
C TYR A 176 10.91 12.23 1.98
N SER A 177 10.64 11.34 2.92
CA SER A 177 11.17 11.43 4.29
C SER A 177 11.23 10.04 4.94
N TRP A 178 11.67 9.98 6.21
CA TRP A 178 11.57 8.80 7.09
C TRP A 178 12.29 7.55 6.54
N LYS A 179 13.39 7.74 5.82
CA LYS A 179 14.18 6.66 5.21
C LYS A 179 13.36 5.74 4.29
N THR A 180 12.32 6.30 3.65
CA THR A 180 11.50 5.56 2.69
C THR A 180 12.36 5.01 1.54
N ALA A 181 12.07 3.80 1.08
CA ALA A 181 12.81 3.20 -0.04
C ALA A 181 12.50 3.88 -1.38
N CYS A 182 11.31 4.45 -1.51
CA CYS A 182 10.86 5.23 -2.66
C CYS A 182 9.83 6.25 -2.21
N ARG A 183 9.54 7.25 -3.05
CA ARG A 183 8.48 8.21 -2.80
C ARG A 183 7.14 7.49 -2.66
N ARG A 184 6.33 7.92 -1.70
CA ARG A 184 4.99 7.40 -1.46
C ARG A 184 3.99 8.54 -1.43
N ILE A 185 2.80 8.26 -1.91
CA ILE A 185 1.71 9.23 -2.05
C ILE A 185 0.40 8.65 -1.51
N CYS A 186 -0.51 9.54 -1.17
CA CYS A 186 -1.91 9.23 -0.98
C CYS A 186 -2.73 10.10 -1.93
N THR A 187 -3.56 9.49 -2.75
CA THR A 187 -4.54 10.17 -3.60
C THR A 187 -5.91 10.04 -2.98
N TRP A 188 -6.73 11.06 -3.14
CA TRP A 188 -8.11 11.06 -2.68
C TRP A 188 -9.05 11.62 -3.74
N ALA A 189 -10.29 11.17 -3.68
CA ALA A 189 -11.39 11.65 -4.51
C ALA A 189 -12.64 11.82 -3.65
N LYS A 190 -13.25 13.00 -3.68
CA LYS A 190 -14.58 13.24 -3.15
C LYS A 190 -15.59 12.89 -4.24
N LEU A 191 -16.37 11.86 -4.00
CA LEU A 191 -17.31 11.30 -4.96
C LEU A 191 -18.75 11.50 -4.47
N LYS A 192 -19.63 11.88 -5.39
CA LYS A 192 -21.08 11.93 -5.18
C LYS A 192 -21.75 10.82 -5.97
N ASP A 193 -22.48 9.96 -5.29
CA ASP A 193 -23.27 8.91 -5.91
C ASP A 193 -24.50 9.52 -6.58
N LYS A 194 -24.59 9.44 -7.89
CA LYS A 194 -25.71 9.97 -8.68
C LYS A 194 -27.03 9.28 -8.37
N LYS A 195 -26.98 8.03 -7.92
CA LYS A 195 -28.17 7.23 -7.61
C LYS A 195 -28.80 7.62 -6.27
N THR A 196 -27.96 7.79 -5.26
CA THR A 196 -28.43 8.03 -3.88
C THR A 196 -28.28 9.49 -3.43
N GLY A 197 -27.51 10.30 -4.15
CA GLY A 197 -27.14 11.66 -3.79
C GLY A 197 -26.09 11.77 -2.69
N LYS A 198 -25.66 10.65 -2.09
CA LYS A 198 -24.72 10.62 -0.97
C LYS A 198 -23.29 10.88 -1.42
N GLU A 199 -22.52 11.53 -0.55
CA GLU A 199 -21.14 11.88 -0.80
C GLU A 199 -20.21 11.10 0.14
N PHE A 200 -19.01 10.76 -0.33
CA PHE A 200 -17.95 10.15 0.45
C PHE A 200 -16.58 10.52 -0.12
N VAL A 201 -15.53 10.27 0.66
CA VAL A 201 -14.14 10.46 0.19
C VAL A 201 -13.45 9.12 0.13
N HIS A 202 -12.86 8.80 -1.01
CA HIS A 202 -12.04 7.61 -1.21
C HIS A 202 -10.56 8.00 -1.23
N PHE A 203 -9.81 7.57 -0.22
CA PHE A 203 -8.36 7.69 -0.12
C PHE A 203 -7.70 6.40 -0.60
N ASN A 204 -6.59 6.52 -1.32
CA ASN A 204 -5.82 5.36 -1.79
C ASN A 204 -4.32 5.59 -1.64
N THR A 205 -3.61 4.60 -1.11
CA THR A 205 -2.17 4.70 -0.86
C THR A 205 -1.44 3.39 -1.16
N HIS A 206 -0.11 3.46 -1.23
CA HIS A 206 0.80 2.34 -1.25
C HIS A 206 1.94 2.66 -0.29
N LEU A 207 1.94 2.05 0.89
CA LEU A 207 2.93 2.35 1.93
C LEU A 207 4.31 1.77 1.58
N ASP A 208 5.34 2.20 2.31
CA ASP A 208 6.70 1.79 2.01
C ASP A 208 6.97 0.31 2.33
N HIS A 209 7.63 -0.40 1.42
CA HIS A 209 7.87 -1.83 1.55
C HIS A 209 9.07 -2.19 2.45
N LYS A 210 9.93 -1.21 2.82
CA LYS A 210 11.13 -1.45 3.65
C LYS A 210 11.06 -0.76 5.00
N SER A 211 10.73 0.54 5.03
CA SER A 211 10.84 1.36 6.23
C SER A 211 9.56 1.34 7.06
N GLU A 212 9.61 0.71 8.25
CA GLU A 212 8.52 0.77 9.23
C GLU A 212 8.30 2.20 9.72
N GLU A 213 9.38 2.99 9.88
CA GLU A 213 9.29 4.40 10.23
C GLU A 213 8.46 5.17 9.18
N ALA A 214 8.71 4.93 7.89
CA ALA A 214 7.96 5.57 6.81
C ALA A 214 6.49 5.13 6.79
N ARG A 215 6.20 3.84 7.01
CA ARG A 215 4.81 3.34 7.09
C ARG A 215 4.07 3.99 8.24
N ARG A 216 4.64 4.01 9.44
CA ARG A 216 4.01 4.59 10.63
C ARG A 216 3.75 6.09 10.49
N ASN A 217 4.74 6.85 10.06
CA ASN A 217 4.58 8.30 9.88
C ASN A 217 3.67 8.63 8.69
N GLY A 218 3.72 7.83 7.61
CA GLY A 218 2.80 7.93 6.49
C GLY A 218 1.34 7.67 6.91
N ALA A 219 1.11 6.64 7.71
CA ALA A 219 -0.22 6.35 8.25
C ALA A 219 -0.75 7.49 9.13
N ALA A 220 0.07 8.02 10.04
CA ALA A 220 -0.30 9.16 10.89
C ALA A 220 -0.62 10.41 10.05
N LEU A 221 0.16 10.68 9.01
CA LEU A 221 -0.08 11.81 8.10
C LEU A 221 -1.40 11.63 7.33
N ILE A 222 -1.68 10.42 6.80
CA ILE A 222 -2.94 10.13 6.11
C ILE A 222 -4.12 10.41 7.05
N MET A 223 -4.07 9.93 8.29
CA MET A 223 -5.15 10.14 9.27
C MET A 223 -5.35 11.62 9.59
N SER A 224 -4.28 12.39 9.76
CA SER A 224 -4.37 13.84 9.99
C SER A 224 -5.01 14.57 8.80
N ARG A 225 -4.57 14.27 7.57
CA ARG A 225 -5.11 14.90 6.36
C ARG A 225 -6.54 14.47 6.05
N MET A 226 -6.93 13.27 6.44
CA MET A 226 -8.28 12.74 6.22
C MET A 226 -9.33 13.59 6.91
N ASP A 227 -9.10 13.99 8.16
CA ASP A 227 -10.02 14.83 8.92
C ASP A 227 -10.25 16.19 8.22
N ASP A 228 -9.18 16.82 7.71
CA ASP A 228 -9.22 18.10 7.02
C ASP A 228 -9.93 18.01 5.64
N ILE A 229 -9.67 16.92 4.90
CA ILE A 229 -10.18 16.74 3.53
C ILE A 229 -11.65 16.29 3.56
N ALA A 230 -11.98 15.34 4.40
CA ALA A 230 -13.32 14.75 4.45
C ALA A 230 -14.37 15.65 5.11
N LYS A 231 -13.96 16.50 6.07
CA LYS A 231 -14.86 17.43 6.77
C LYS A 231 -16.15 16.75 7.29
N GLY A 232 -15.99 15.56 7.87
CA GLY A 232 -17.09 14.78 8.44
C GLY A 232 -17.81 13.84 7.46
N LEU A 233 -17.48 13.83 6.18
CA LEU A 233 -18.01 12.85 5.24
C LEU A 233 -17.50 11.43 5.55
N PRO A 234 -18.29 10.39 5.24
CA PRO A 234 -17.81 9.02 5.26
C PRO A 234 -16.56 8.86 4.38
N CYS A 235 -15.59 8.05 4.86
CA CYS A 235 -14.34 7.84 4.15
C CYS A 235 -14.03 6.37 3.96
N PHE A 236 -13.41 6.06 2.84
CA PHE A 236 -12.71 4.80 2.58
C PHE A 236 -11.22 5.06 2.45
N LEU A 237 -10.41 4.16 2.99
CA LEU A 237 -8.97 4.10 2.75
C LEU A 237 -8.64 2.71 2.19
N THR A 238 -8.25 2.67 0.94
CA THR A 238 -7.74 1.47 0.26
C THR A 238 -6.22 1.55 0.13
N GLY A 239 -5.57 0.41 0.04
CA GLY A 239 -4.15 0.40 -0.28
C GLY A 239 -3.45 -0.93 -0.07
N ASP A 240 -2.30 -1.05 -0.73
CA ASP A 240 -1.24 -1.98 -0.38
C ASP A 240 -0.45 -1.36 0.77
N MET A 241 -0.64 -1.89 1.97
CA MET A 241 0.00 -1.34 3.16
C MET A 241 1.41 -1.91 3.40
N ASN A 242 1.85 -2.88 2.59
CA ASN A 242 3.14 -3.56 2.71
C ASN A 242 3.44 -4.07 4.14
N CYS A 243 2.40 -4.26 4.92
CA CYS A 243 2.49 -4.77 6.29
C CYS A 243 1.17 -5.42 6.71
N ARG A 244 1.21 -6.18 7.79
CA ARG A 244 0.07 -6.97 8.28
C ARG A 244 -0.78 -6.19 9.27
N ILE A 245 -1.98 -6.69 9.51
CA ILE A 245 -3.00 -6.08 10.38
C ILE A 245 -2.48 -5.73 11.79
N ASN A 246 -1.57 -6.53 12.34
CA ASN A 246 -1.05 -6.36 13.70
C ASN A 246 0.16 -5.41 13.81
N THR A 247 0.53 -4.72 12.73
CA THR A 247 1.66 -3.76 12.76
C THR A 247 1.24 -2.39 13.30
N PRO A 248 2.16 -1.62 13.91
CA PRO A 248 1.86 -0.29 14.44
C PRO A 248 1.25 0.66 13.42
N SER A 249 1.65 0.60 12.16
CA SER A 249 1.11 1.42 11.07
C SER A 249 -0.39 1.16 10.85
N ILE A 250 -0.80 -0.10 10.84
CA ILE A 250 -2.22 -0.49 10.67
C ILE A 250 -3.02 -0.16 11.93
N GLN A 251 -2.44 -0.36 13.11
CA GLN A 251 -3.10 0.02 14.38
C GLN A 251 -3.40 1.52 14.44
N SER A 252 -2.58 2.36 13.78
CA SER A 252 -2.88 3.80 13.66
C SER A 252 -4.15 4.06 12.83
N PHE A 253 -4.42 3.29 11.79
CA PHE A 253 -5.68 3.37 11.05
C PHE A 253 -6.85 2.85 11.88
N LEU A 254 -6.70 1.70 12.54
CA LEU A 254 -7.75 1.08 13.34
C LEU A 254 -8.15 1.89 14.58
N ALA A 255 -7.33 2.84 15.02
CA ALA A 255 -7.69 3.77 16.10
C ALA A 255 -8.85 4.71 15.72
N LYS A 256 -9.11 4.96 14.44
CA LYS A 256 -10.16 5.87 13.95
C LYS A 256 -11.03 5.25 12.84
N MET A 257 -10.64 4.13 12.27
CA MET A 257 -11.32 3.46 11.16
C MET A 257 -11.62 2.00 11.52
N LYS A 258 -12.54 1.40 10.83
CA LYS A 258 -12.83 -0.04 10.91
C LYS A 258 -12.30 -0.74 9.66
N ASN A 259 -11.79 -1.97 9.82
CA ASN A 259 -11.50 -2.82 8.69
C ASN A 259 -12.79 -3.46 8.18
N THR A 260 -13.08 -3.37 6.90
CA THR A 260 -14.32 -3.90 6.30
C THR A 260 -14.48 -5.38 6.50
N LYS A 261 -13.37 -6.14 6.54
CA LYS A 261 -13.38 -7.58 6.79
C LYS A 261 -13.97 -7.95 8.15
N ASP A 262 -13.61 -7.18 9.19
CA ASP A 262 -13.95 -7.51 10.57
C ASP A 262 -15.41 -7.20 10.92
N VAL A 263 -16.07 -6.36 10.12
CA VAL A 263 -17.45 -5.89 10.35
C VAL A 263 -18.41 -6.28 9.23
N SER A 264 -17.96 -7.10 8.30
CA SER A 264 -18.81 -7.61 7.20
C SER A 264 -19.96 -8.45 7.76
N GLU A 265 -21.17 -8.22 7.26
CA GLU A 265 -22.38 -8.98 7.64
C GLU A 265 -22.32 -10.45 7.20
N THR A 266 -21.54 -10.74 6.14
CA THR A 266 -21.25 -12.10 5.70
C THR A 266 -19.81 -12.48 6.04
N PRO A 267 -19.51 -13.77 6.23
CA PRO A 267 -18.13 -14.22 6.36
C PRO A 267 -17.27 -13.78 5.18
N HIS A 268 -15.98 -13.56 5.43
CA HIS A 268 -15.00 -13.28 4.37
C HIS A 268 -15.01 -14.41 3.32
N MET A 269 -14.97 -14.02 2.05
CA MET A 269 -14.93 -14.93 0.91
C MET A 269 -13.60 -14.79 0.15
N GLY A 270 -13.17 -15.87 -0.49
CA GLY A 270 -11.93 -15.93 -1.26
C GLY A 270 -10.69 -16.13 -0.40
N SER A 271 -9.54 -15.77 -0.93
CA SER A 271 -8.24 -16.01 -0.31
C SER A 271 -7.99 -15.16 0.93
N PHE A 272 -7.36 -15.75 1.95
CA PHE A 272 -6.79 -15.01 3.10
C PHE A 272 -5.42 -14.39 2.79
N GLN A 273 -4.95 -14.50 1.57
CA GLN A 273 -3.69 -13.98 1.09
C GLN A 273 -3.96 -12.99 -0.05
N THR A 274 -3.45 -11.78 0.04
CA THR A 274 -3.61 -10.79 -1.04
C THR A 274 -2.40 -10.72 -1.95
N PHE A 275 -1.17 -10.85 -1.45
CA PHE A 275 0.04 -10.92 -2.26
C PHE A 275 0.50 -12.36 -2.48
N HIS A 276 0.66 -12.78 -3.74
CA HIS A 276 1.03 -14.16 -4.10
C HIS A 276 2.21 -14.26 -5.09
N ALA A 277 2.70 -13.15 -5.63
CA ALA A 277 3.84 -13.12 -6.57
C ALA A 277 3.70 -14.12 -7.73
N TYR A 278 2.49 -14.24 -8.30
CA TYR A 278 2.12 -15.20 -9.35
C TYR A 278 2.27 -16.69 -8.96
N ARG A 279 2.26 -17.00 -7.65
CA ARG A 279 2.47 -18.35 -7.11
C ARG A 279 1.45 -18.69 -6.03
N TYR A 280 0.17 -18.48 -6.36
CA TYR A 280 -0.89 -18.79 -5.40
C TYR A 280 -1.00 -20.30 -5.16
N ASN A 281 -1.04 -20.68 -3.88
CA ASN A 281 -1.33 -22.04 -3.44
C ASN A 281 -2.31 -22.00 -2.27
N PRO A 282 -3.58 -22.39 -2.46
CA PRO A 282 -4.58 -22.35 -1.40
C PRO A 282 -4.27 -23.29 -0.24
N GLU A 283 -3.52 -24.37 -0.48
CA GLU A 283 -3.12 -25.30 0.57
C GLU A 283 -1.98 -24.79 1.46
N LYS A 284 -1.22 -23.81 0.96
CA LYS A 284 -0.07 -23.19 1.64
C LYS A 284 -0.10 -21.68 1.50
N PRO A 285 -1.09 -20.98 2.09
CA PRO A 285 -1.15 -19.51 2.02
C PRO A 285 0.09 -18.93 2.71
N SER A 286 0.91 -18.17 1.93
CA SER A 286 2.27 -17.89 2.38
C SER A 286 2.40 -16.68 3.28
N LYS A 287 1.62 -15.61 3.12
CA LYS A 287 1.93 -14.34 3.79
C LYS A 287 0.75 -13.57 4.41
N GLY A 288 -0.48 -13.97 4.18
CA GLY A 288 -1.66 -13.26 4.65
C GLY A 288 -1.88 -11.92 3.92
N GLU A 289 -2.75 -11.09 4.46
CA GLU A 289 -3.18 -9.84 3.87
C GLU A 289 -2.16 -8.73 4.08
N ILE A 290 -1.94 -7.94 3.03
CA ILE A 290 -1.24 -6.65 3.05
C ILE A 290 -2.02 -5.56 2.31
N ASP A 291 -3.09 -5.93 1.60
CA ASP A 291 -4.03 -5.04 0.95
C ASP A 291 -5.30 -4.96 1.78
N PHE A 292 -5.80 -3.75 2.04
CA PHE A 292 -6.91 -3.53 2.96
C PHE A 292 -7.89 -2.48 2.44
N ILE A 293 -9.12 -2.55 2.97
CA ILE A 293 -10.14 -1.51 2.87
C ILE A 293 -10.55 -1.13 4.29
N PHE A 294 -10.19 0.07 4.72
CA PHE A 294 -10.65 0.67 5.96
C PHE A 294 -11.73 1.71 5.67
N PHE A 295 -12.58 1.97 6.65
CA PHE A 295 -13.61 2.99 6.54
C PHE A 295 -13.90 3.65 7.88
N ASN A 296 -14.45 4.87 7.82
CA ASN A 296 -15.12 5.53 8.93
C ASN A 296 -16.47 6.09 8.46
N GLY A 297 -17.29 6.51 9.41
CA GLY A 297 -18.64 6.99 9.14
C GLY A 297 -19.71 5.90 9.29
N ASP A 298 -20.97 6.31 9.14
CA ASP A 298 -22.12 5.41 9.31
C ASP A 298 -22.44 4.68 8.01
N MET A 299 -22.13 3.40 7.96
CA MET A 299 -22.38 2.54 6.81
C MET A 299 -22.50 1.07 7.23
N ARG A 300 -23.13 0.28 6.37
CA ARG A 300 -23.17 -1.17 6.48
C ARG A 300 -22.19 -1.79 5.51
N VAL A 301 -21.41 -2.74 5.96
CA VAL A 301 -20.55 -3.58 5.11
C VAL A 301 -21.26 -4.91 4.92
N LEU A 302 -21.86 -5.10 3.76
CA LEU A 302 -22.68 -6.29 3.45
C LEU A 302 -21.78 -7.50 3.20
N LYS A 303 -20.71 -7.30 2.43
CA LYS A 303 -19.81 -8.38 2.00
C LYS A 303 -18.36 -7.88 1.98
N HIS A 304 -17.44 -8.80 2.26
CA HIS A 304 -16.00 -8.60 2.06
C HIS A 304 -15.41 -9.82 1.36
N ALA A 305 -14.58 -9.60 0.34
CA ALA A 305 -13.97 -10.68 -0.42
C ALA A 305 -12.56 -10.32 -0.91
N THR A 306 -11.71 -11.35 -1.05
CA THR A 306 -10.50 -11.31 -1.88
C THR A 306 -10.81 -12.04 -3.18
N ILE A 307 -10.73 -11.34 -4.30
CA ILE A 307 -11.05 -11.86 -5.63
C ILE A 307 -9.84 -12.63 -6.15
N ASN A 308 -9.89 -13.94 -6.06
CA ASN A 308 -8.78 -14.83 -6.45
C ASN A 308 -8.92 -15.41 -7.86
N ASP A 309 -9.55 -14.67 -8.76
CA ASP A 309 -9.71 -15.07 -10.17
C ASP A 309 -8.36 -15.19 -10.87
N HIS A 310 -8.07 -16.38 -11.36
CA HIS A 310 -6.93 -16.67 -12.23
C HIS A 310 -7.17 -17.94 -13.02
N LYS A 311 -6.41 -18.18 -14.09
CA LYS A 311 -6.45 -19.41 -14.88
C LYS A 311 -5.07 -20.02 -14.93
N GLY A 312 -4.83 -21.06 -14.14
CA GLY A 312 -3.49 -21.64 -14.00
C GLY A 312 -2.49 -20.58 -13.56
N ASN A 313 -1.45 -20.33 -14.36
CA ASN A 313 -0.43 -19.31 -14.10
C ASN A 313 -0.76 -17.92 -14.68
N GLU A 314 -1.96 -17.75 -15.21
CA GLU A 314 -2.42 -16.50 -15.80
C GLU A 314 -3.17 -15.66 -14.76
N TYR A 315 -2.52 -14.65 -14.22
CA TYR A 315 -3.06 -13.76 -13.20
C TYR A 315 -3.32 -12.35 -13.76
N PRO A 316 -4.28 -11.61 -13.20
CA PRO A 316 -4.45 -10.18 -13.50
C PRO A 316 -3.35 -9.31 -12.87
N SER A 317 -2.81 -9.72 -11.73
CA SER A 317 -1.71 -9.10 -10.99
C SER A 317 -0.99 -10.14 -10.14
N ASP A 318 0.10 -9.78 -9.48
CA ASP A 318 0.73 -10.57 -8.41
C ASP A 318 0.07 -10.33 -7.04
N HIS A 319 -0.96 -9.47 -7.01
CA HIS A 319 -1.90 -9.30 -5.90
C HIS A 319 -3.32 -9.69 -6.33
N PHE A 320 -4.09 -10.20 -5.39
CA PHE A 320 -5.54 -10.34 -5.53
C PHE A 320 -6.25 -9.06 -5.09
N PRO A 321 -7.26 -8.58 -5.83
CA PRO A 321 -8.08 -7.47 -5.40
C PRO A 321 -8.85 -7.79 -4.12
N VAL A 322 -8.94 -6.81 -3.23
CA VAL A 322 -9.83 -6.86 -2.06
C VAL A 322 -11.05 -6.01 -2.34
N MET A 323 -12.24 -6.54 -2.12
CA MET A 323 -13.52 -5.88 -2.38
C MET A 323 -14.38 -5.84 -1.12
N ALA A 324 -15.10 -4.75 -0.93
CA ALA A 324 -16.18 -4.64 0.03
C ALA A 324 -17.44 -4.09 -0.65
N GLU A 325 -18.59 -4.70 -0.40
CA GLU A 325 -19.91 -4.21 -0.80
C GLU A 325 -20.54 -3.46 0.37
N ILE A 326 -20.96 -2.22 0.16
CA ILE A 326 -21.23 -1.27 1.24
C ILE A 326 -22.49 -0.47 0.91
N ILE A 327 -23.30 -0.20 1.93
CA ILE A 327 -24.39 0.79 1.87
C ILE A 327 -24.00 1.96 2.77
N LEU A 328 -23.91 3.16 2.20
CA LEU A 328 -23.80 4.41 2.95
C LEU A 328 -25.16 4.69 3.63
N LYS A 329 -25.16 5.07 4.91
CA LYS A 329 -26.38 5.47 5.63
C LYS A 329 -26.63 6.97 5.56
#